data_fd0541fe69369eb336954663e426fb5e
#
_entry.id   fd0541fe69369eb336954663e426fb5e
#
_cell.length_a   1.000
_cell.length_b   1.000
_cell.length_c   1.000
_cell.angle_alpha   90.00
_cell.angle_beta   90.00
_cell.angle_gamma   90.00
#
_symmetry.space_group_name_H-M   'P 1'
#
loop_
_entity.id
_entity.type
_entity.pdbx_description
1 polymer ?
#
loop_
_entity_poly.entity_id
_entity_poly.type
_entity_poly.pdbx_seq_one_letter_code
_entity_poly.pdbx_strand_id
1 'polypeptide(L)'
;MPRTSFAQWCCAASAALASTMAPAADLSVEQVRDRLSAATASAQADLSGKDLSDLDLSGIDFRHAKLQGASLFASKLVNCNFRGSDLRSANLNGAWLMGADFSGADLSGASLLSVVVLGGQVKKMPIFTGAKMSGIKMIADLPGADLAGADFSNARIGVNIKNQGMGQMRTDLSNANLSDANFAGADLNRSLMTFANLSRANLRGANFFRVKLGGADLSGADLTGADFSEADLQGVNLRGALGLAQAKGLDRAENFDKTLR
;
A
#
# COMPACT_ATOMS: atom_id res chain seq x y z
N MET A 1 -74.76 -24.84 -13.24
CA MET A 1 -73.45 -24.88 -12.61
C MET A 1 -72.52 -24.03 -13.49
N PRO A 2 -72.13 -22.80 -13.12
CA PRO A 2 -71.26 -21.99 -13.93
C PRO A 2 -69.80 -22.28 -13.58
N ARG A 3 -68.96 -22.44 -14.62
CA ARG A 3 -67.51 -22.57 -14.61
C ARG A 3 -66.90 -21.19 -14.20
N THR A 4 -66.30 -21.07 -13.04
CA THR A 4 -65.47 -19.94 -12.67
C THR A 4 -64.07 -20.03 -13.28
N SER A 5 -63.75 -18.99 -13.99
CA SER A 5 -62.52 -18.75 -14.74
C SER A 5 -61.30 -18.65 -13.82
N PHE A 6 -60.24 -19.40 -14.17
CA PHE A 6 -58.92 -19.43 -13.58
C PHE A 6 -58.03 -18.35 -14.25
N ALA A 7 -58.38 -17.09 -14.12
CA ALA A 7 -57.63 -16.01 -14.75
C ALA A 7 -57.68 -14.72 -13.94
N GLN A 8 -57.17 -14.73 -12.70
CA GLN A 8 -56.96 -13.49 -11.94
C GLN A 8 -56.06 -13.72 -10.74
N TRP A 9 -54.82 -14.19 -10.98
CA TRP A 9 -53.75 -14.13 -9.95
C TRP A 9 -52.39 -14.10 -10.61
N CYS A 10 -52.13 -13.12 -11.47
CA CYS A 10 -50.77 -12.83 -11.98
C CYS A 10 -50.61 -11.32 -12.16
N CYS A 11 -50.74 -10.56 -11.09
CA CYS A 11 -50.32 -9.16 -11.08
C CYS A 11 -50.13 -8.73 -9.63
N ALA A 12 -48.94 -8.82 -9.13
CA ALA A 12 -48.35 -8.00 -8.05
C ALA A 12 -47.21 -8.73 -7.38
N ALA A 13 -46.11 -8.87 -8.09
CA ALA A 13 -44.79 -9.10 -7.45
C ALA A 13 -43.70 -8.52 -8.38
N SER A 14 -43.88 -7.29 -8.84
CA SER A 14 -42.74 -6.44 -9.20
C SER A 14 -42.21 -5.81 -7.91
N ALA A 15 -41.65 -6.66 -7.04
CA ALA A 15 -40.79 -6.20 -5.98
C ALA A 15 -39.59 -5.57 -6.69
N ALA A 16 -39.49 -4.25 -6.55
CA ALA A 16 -38.38 -3.45 -6.93
C ALA A 16 -37.09 -4.11 -6.35
N LEU A 17 -36.31 -4.72 -7.21
CA LEU A 17 -34.90 -4.91 -6.95
C LEU A 17 -34.33 -3.49 -6.83
N ALA A 18 -34.38 -2.93 -5.64
CA ALA A 18 -33.53 -1.82 -5.28
C ALA A 18 -32.11 -2.39 -5.39
N SER A 19 -31.51 -2.24 -6.59
CA SER A 19 -30.08 -2.33 -6.73
C SER A 19 -29.56 -1.31 -5.72
N THR A 20 -28.89 -1.77 -4.67
CA THR A 20 -28.06 -0.91 -3.85
C THR A 20 -26.93 -0.46 -4.77
N MET A 21 -27.20 0.59 -5.56
CA MET A 21 -26.15 1.28 -6.29
C MET A 21 -25.15 1.73 -5.22
N ALA A 22 -23.89 1.35 -5.38
CA ALA A 22 -22.82 1.94 -4.60
C ALA A 22 -23.00 3.46 -4.67
N PRO A 23 -22.80 4.20 -3.56
CA PRO A 23 -22.92 5.65 -3.60
C PRO A 23 -22.05 6.17 -4.73
N ALA A 24 -22.62 7.03 -5.57
CA ALA A 24 -21.85 7.67 -6.64
C ALA A 24 -20.78 8.56 -6.03
N ALA A 25 -19.63 8.68 -6.70
CA ALA A 25 -18.56 9.59 -6.28
C ALA A 25 -19.11 11.01 -6.05
N ASP A 26 -18.56 11.71 -5.06
CA ASP A 26 -18.97 13.10 -4.71
C ASP A 26 -18.72 14.09 -5.85
N LEU A 27 -17.78 13.80 -6.74
CA LEU A 27 -17.34 14.67 -7.83
C LEU A 27 -17.19 13.86 -9.12
N SER A 28 -17.52 14.50 -10.24
CA SER A 28 -17.11 13.96 -11.55
C SER A 28 -15.61 14.18 -11.80
N VAL A 29 -15.07 13.48 -12.79
CA VAL A 29 -13.65 13.65 -13.21
C VAL A 29 -13.39 15.10 -13.66
N GLU A 30 -14.34 15.73 -14.37
CA GLU A 30 -14.25 17.13 -14.78
C GLU A 30 -14.18 18.06 -13.57
N GLN A 31 -15.04 17.87 -12.59
CA GLN A 31 -15.05 18.67 -11.35
C GLN A 31 -13.74 18.52 -10.55
N VAL A 32 -13.15 17.32 -10.56
CA VAL A 32 -11.80 17.13 -9.97
C VAL A 32 -10.76 17.94 -10.73
N ARG A 33 -10.76 17.89 -12.08
CA ARG A 33 -9.83 18.65 -12.93
C ARG A 33 -10.01 20.16 -12.75
N ASP A 34 -11.23 20.65 -12.69
CA ASP A 34 -11.53 22.07 -12.48
C ASP A 34 -11.00 22.57 -11.15
N ARG A 35 -11.18 21.81 -10.06
CA ARG A 35 -10.62 22.16 -8.74
C ARG A 35 -9.09 22.18 -8.74
N LEU A 36 -8.47 21.23 -9.41
CA LEU A 36 -7.00 21.19 -9.52
C LEU A 36 -6.46 22.32 -10.38
N SER A 37 -7.13 22.67 -11.49
CA SER A 37 -6.71 23.77 -12.38
C SER A 37 -6.91 25.15 -11.74
N ALA A 38 -7.89 25.31 -10.87
CA ALA A 38 -8.12 26.53 -10.11
C ALA A 38 -7.15 26.72 -8.93
N ALA A 39 -6.36 25.67 -8.58
CA ALA A 39 -5.43 25.75 -7.48
C ALA A 39 -4.26 26.69 -7.77
N THR A 40 -3.80 27.38 -6.74
CA THR A 40 -2.64 28.28 -6.79
C THR A 40 -1.65 27.90 -5.68
N ALA A 41 -0.47 28.49 -5.68
CA ALA A 41 0.51 28.27 -4.61
C ALA A 41 -0.02 28.63 -3.21
N SER A 42 -0.96 29.59 -3.12
CA SER A 42 -1.59 30.03 -1.88
C SER A 42 -2.93 29.33 -1.58
N ALA A 43 -3.57 28.71 -2.57
CA ALA A 43 -4.85 28.04 -2.43
C ALA A 43 -4.80 26.66 -3.10
N GLN A 44 -4.32 25.67 -2.33
CA GLN A 44 -4.25 24.27 -2.79
C GLN A 44 -5.63 23.70 -3.08
N ALA A 45 -5.74 22.83 -4.11
CA ALA A 45 -6.97 22.10 -4.34
C ALA A 45 -7.33 21.25 -3.11
N ASP A 46 -8.55 21.42 -2.61
CA ASP A 46 -9.05 20.68 -1.45
C ASP A 46 -10.09 19.63 -1.90
N LEU A 47 -9.68 18.39 -1.80
CA LEU A 47 -10.45 17.17 -2.06
C LEU A 47 -10.57 16.32 -0.79
N SER A 48 -10.27 16.90 0.39
CA SER A 48 -10.28 16.19 1.65
C SER A 48 -11.67 15.61 1.96
N GLY A 49 -11.68 14.34 2.40
CA GLY A 49 -12.90 13.60 2.74
C GLY A 49 -13.83 13.31 1.56
N LYS A 50 -13.46 13.65 0.33
CA LYS A 50 -14.30 13.38 -0.84
C LYS A 50 -14.29 11.91 -1.22
N ASP A 51 -15.45 11.41 -1.64
CA ASP A 51 -15.57 10.13 -2.32
C ASP A 51 -15.25 10.32 -3.80
N LEU A 52 -14.14 9.73 -4.23
CA LEU A 52 -13.63 9.69 -5.60
C LEU A 52 -13.51 8.22 -6.07
N SER A 53 -14.25 7.31 -5.43
CA SER A 53 -14.19 5.88 -5.70
C SER A 53 -14.62 5.57 -7.12
N ASP A 54 -14.03 4.50 -7.69
CA ASP A 54 -14.31 3.97 -9.03
C ASP A 54 -14.09 4.94 -10.20
N LEU A 55 -13.55 6.15 -9.97
CA LEU A 55 -13.28 7.12 -11.03
C LEU A 55 -12.02 6.74 -11.84
N ASP A 56 -12.05 7.06 -13.14
CA ASP A 56 -10.85 7.06 -13.98
C ASP A 56 -10.16 8.43 -13.90
N LEU A 57 -9.22 8.54 -12.98
CA LEU A 57 -8.42 9.74 -12.73
C LEU A 57 -7.04 9.67 -13.40
N SER A 58 -6.84 8.72 -14.31
CA SER A 58 -5.54 8.47 -14.92
C SER A 58 -4.91 9.73 -15.52
N GLY A 59 -3.61 9.91 -15.29
CA GLY A 59 -2.81 11.03 -15.80
C GLY A 59 -3.08 12.37 -15.14
N ILE A 60 -3.91 12.43 -14.11
CA ILE A 60 -4.19 13.70 -13.42
C ILE A 60 -3.02 14.10 -12.53
N ASP A 61 -2.75 15.40 -12.50
CA ASP A 61 -1.74 16.03 -11.66
C ASP A 61 -2.36 16.50 -10.32
N PHE A 62 -2.08 15.74 -9.26
CA PHE A 62 -2.53 16.01 -7.88
C PHE A 62 -1.42 16.62 -7.01
N ARG A 63 -0.35 17.18 -7.62
CA ARG A 63 0.74 17.77 -6.84
C ARG A 63 0.22 18.77 -5.82
N HIS A 64 0.69 18.60 -4.58
CA HIS A 64 0.32 19.46 -3.44
C HIS A 64 -1.19 19.55 -3.13
N ALA A 65 -2.04 18.72 -3.75
CA ALA A 65 -3.45 18.67 -3.42
C ALA A 65 -3.69 18.10 -2.00
N LYS A 66 -4.77 18.55 -1.37
CA LYS A 66 -5.26 18.00 -0.12
C LYS A 66 -6.26 16.90 -0.42
N LEU A 67 -5.94 15.68 -0.01
CA LEU A 67 -6.74 14.47 -0.18
C LEU A 67 -6.90 13.73 1.16
N GLN A 68 -6.72 14.44 2.28
CA GLN A 68 -6.81 13.83 3.61
C GLN A 68 -8.16 13.15 3.81
N GLY A 69 -8.14 11.85 4.14
CA GLY A 69 -9.35 11.06 4.35
C GLY A 69 -10.21 10.83 3.11
N ALA A 70 -9.75 11.21 1.91
CA ALA A 70 -10.49 10.96 0.69
C ALA A 70 -10.58 9.45 0.40
N SER A 71 -11.70 9.02 -0.24
CA SER A 71 -11.82 7.69 -0.79
C SER A 71 -11.39 7.69 -2.25
N LEU A 72 -10.34 6.94 -2.54
CA LEU A 72 -9.85 6.60 -3.89
C LEU A 72 -10.02 5.09 -4.13
N PHE A 73 -11.00 4.48 -3.45
CA PHE A 73 -11.28 3.06 -3.54
C PHE A 73 -11.53 2.65 -4.99
N ALA A 74 -10.83 1.60 -5.46
CA ALA A 74 -10.94 1.05 -6.81
C ALA A 74 -10.74 2.07 -7.96
N SER A 75 -10.34 3.32 -7.69
CA SER A 75 -10.10 4.32 -8.72
C SER A 75 -8.87 4.00 -9.58
N LYS A 76 -8.89 4.43 -10.84
CA LYS A 76 -7.71 4.33 -11.72
C LYS A 76 -6.86 5.58 -11.54
N LEU A 77 -5.66 5.37 -11.01
CA LEU A 77 -4.67 6.42 -10.74
C LEU A 77 -3.41 6.23 -11.59
N VAL A 78 -3.59 5.62 -12.77
CA VAL A 78 -2.49 5.28 -13.68
C VAL A 78 -1.76 6.53 -14.14
N ASN A 79 -0.43 6.58 -13.93
CA ASN A 79 0.42 7.72 -14.26
C ASN A 79 -0.01 9.05 -13.58
N CYS A 80 -0.75 9.01 -12.47
CA CYS A 80 -1.04 10.20 -11.68
C CYS A 80 0.21 10.74 -11.00
N ASN A 81 0.25 12.04 -10.78
CA ASN A 81 1.32 12.71 -10.07
C ASN A 81 0.80 13.22 -8.70
N PHE A 82 1.20 12.53 -7.63
CA PHE A 82 0.84 12.88 -6.25
C PHE A 82 2.01 13.49 -5.46
N ARG A 83 3.05 14.00 -6.14
CA ARG A 83 4.23 14.53 -5.45
C ARG A 83 3.87 15.61 -4.45
N GLY A 84 4.27 15.40 -3.19
CA GLY A 84 4.02 16.34 -2.10
C GLY A 84 2.56 16.57 -1.74
N SER A 85 1.63 15.72 -2.20
CA SER A 85 0.21 15.77 -1.82
C SER A 85 -0.02 15.25 -0.40
N ASP A 86 -1.11 15.68 0.22
CA ASP A 86 -1.57 15.20 1.54
C ASP A 86 -2.65 14.14 1.36
N LEU A 87 -2.26 12.88 1.50
CA LEU A 87 -3.11 11.68 1.43
C LEU A 87 -3.31 11.02 2.81
N ARG A 88 -3.10 11.76 3.90
CA ARG A 88 -3.23 11.19 5.24
C ARG A 88 -4.58 10.54 5.43
N SER A 89 -4.58 9.31 5.96
CA SER A 89 -5.79 8.52 6.20
C SER A 89 -6.66 8.26 4.96
N ALA A 90 -6.15 8.48 3.73
CA ALA A 90 -6.89 8.20 2.50
C ALA A 90 -7.10 6.70 2.30
N ASN A 91 -8.19 6.34 1.65
CA ASN A 91 -8.50 4.96 1.27
C ASN A 91 -8.14 4.73 -0.21
N LEU A 92 -7.03 4.04 -0.48
CA LEU A 92 -6.59 3.64 -1.83
C LEU A 92 -6.80 2.14 -2.07
N ASN A 93 -7.65 1.46 -1.29
CA ASN A 93 -7.86 0.02 -1.45
C ASN A 93 -8.37 -0.31 -2.85
N GLY A 94 -7.77 -1.31 -3.50
CA GLY A 94 -8.13 -1.70 -4.86
C GLY A 94 -7.76 -0.70 -5.96
N ALA A 95 -7.14 0.44 -5.65
CA ALA A 95 -6.76 1.44 -6.63
C ALA A 95 -5.69 0.92 -7.61
N TRP A 96 -5.70 1.44 -8.84
CA TRP A 96 -4.76 1.09 -9.90
C TRP A 96 -3.63 2.13 -9.95
N LEU A 97 -2.44 1.75 -9.48
CA LEU A 97 -1.34 2.68 -9.20
C LEU A 97 -0.21 2.65 -10.25
N MET A 98 -0.37 1.94 -11.38
CA MET A 98 0.69 1.80 -12.37
C MET A 98 1.26 3.15 -12.78
N GLY A 99 2.56 3.36 -12.57
CA GLY A 99 3.28 4.57 -12.92
C GLY A 99 2.93 5.82 -12.12
N ALA A 100 2.10 5.71 -11.07
CA ALA A 100 1.81 6.84 -10.19
C ALA A 100 3.06 7.27 -9.40
N ASP A 101 3.21 8.56 -9.16
CA ASP A 101 4.33 9.15 -8.45
C ASP A 101 3.85 9.79 -7.13
N PHE A 102 4.17 9.12 -6.02
CA PHE A 102 3.88 9.56 -4.65
C PHE A 102 5.12 10.13 -3.94
N SER A 103 6.17 10.51 -4.70
CA SER A 103 7.41 11.02 -4.10
C SER A 103 7.13 12.19 -3.15
N GLY A 104 7.59 12.07 -1.90
CA GLY A 104 7.40 13.07 -0.85
C GLY A 104 5.95 13.31 -0.43
N ALA A 105 4.98 12.53 -0.91
CA ALA A 105 3.59 12.61 -0.45
C ALA A 105 3.44 12.13 1.01
N ASP A 106 2.40 12.62 1.70
CA ASP A 106 2.05 12.18 3.04
C ASP A 106 0.87 11.20 2.98
N LEU A 107 1.19 9.91 3.11
CA LEU A 107 0.26 8.78 3.16
C LEU A 107 0.10 8.22 4.60
N SER A 108 0.46 9.00 5.62
CA SER A 108 0.41 8.53 7.02
C SER A 108 -1.00 8.04 7.37
N GLY A 109 -1.09 6.82 7.90
CA GLY A 109 -2.36 6.18 8.26
C GLY A 109 -3.26 5.79 7.08
N ALA A 110 -2.85 5.98 5.84
CA ALA A 110 -3.61 5.57 4.66
C ALA A 110 -3.76 4.04 4.57
N SER A 111 -4.66 3.58 3.70
CA SER A 111 -4.88 2.16 3.44
C SER A 111 -4.65 1.84 1.96
N LEU A 112 -3.72 0.92 1.68
CA LEU A 112 -3.32 0.43 0.35
C LEU A 112 -3.46 -1.10 0.30
N LEU A 113 -4.67 -1.61 0.48
CA LEU A 113 -4.93 -3.04 0.43
C LEU A 113 -5.34 -3.45 -0.99
N SER A 114 -4.72 -4.53 -1.50
CA SER A 114 -5.06 -5.10 -2.83
C SER A 114 -4.95 -4.10 -3.98
N VAL A 115 -4.00 -3.16 -3.91
CA VAL A 115 -3.75 -2.22 -5.01
C VAL A 115 -3.26 -2.95 -6.26
N VAL A 116 -3.62 -2.45 -7.43
CA VAL A 116 -3.18 -2.98 -8.73
C VAL A 116 -1.99 -2.18 -9.22
N VAL A 117 -0.84 -2.83 -9.42
CA VAL A 117 0.41 -2.18 -9.84
C VAL A 117 0.95 -2.68 -11.18
N LEU A 118 0.42 -3.79 -11.67
CA LEU A 118 0.76 -4.36 -12.97
C LEU A 118 -0.52 -4.63 -13.75
N GLY A 119 -0.58 -4.16 -14.99
CA GLY A 119 -1.72 -4.42 -15.86
C GLY A 119 -1.65 -3.71 -17.21
N GLY A 120 -2.18 -4.33 -18.23
CA GLY A 120 -2.31 -3.76 -19.57
C GLY A 120 -0.98 -3.35 -20.19
N GLN A 121 -0.95 -2.16 -20.77
CA GLN A 121 0.20 -1.59 -21.47
C GLN A 121 1.22 -0.92 -20.51
N VAL A 122 0.82 -0.59 -19.28
CA VAL A 122 1.67 0.12 -18.32
C VAL A 122 2.38 -0.91 -17.45
N LYS A 123 3.72 -0.95 -17.57
CA LYS A 123 4.61 -1.85 -16.80
C LYS A 123 5.44 -1.10 -15.77
N LYS A 124 5.09 0.16 -15.48
CA LYS A 124 5.87 1.01 -14.57
C LYS A 124 5.31 0.89 -13.15
N MET A 125 6.18 0.52 -12.20
CA MET A 125 5.84 0.52 -10.78
C MET A 125 5.55 1.93 -10.27
N PRO A 126 4.68 2.08 -9.25
CA PRO A 126 4.55 3.34 -8.54
C PRO A 126 5.84 3.71 -7.80
N ILE A 127 6.06 5.00 -7.61
CA ILE A 127 7.23 5.58 -6.93
C ILE A 127 6.77 6.15 -5.60
N PHE A 128 7.50 5.83 -4.51
CA PHE A 128 7.21 6.32 -3.15
C PHE A 128 8.45 6.92 -2.48
N THR A 129 9.44 7.36 -3.26
CA THR A 129 10.69 7.91 -2.74
C THR A 129 10.43 9.05 -1.75
N GLY A 130 10.92 8.91 -0.51
CA GLY A 130 10.73 9.90 0.55
C GLY A 130 9.29 10.12 1.00
N ALA A 131 8.35 9.24 0.62
CA ALA A 131 6.96 9.34 1.06
C ALA A 131 6.83 9.09 2.57
N LYS A 132 5.93 9.81 3.24
CA LYS A 132 5.57 9.53 4.62
C LYS A 132 4.46 8.49 4.65
N MET A 133 4.75 7.32 5.17
CA MET A 133 3.85 6.15 5.20
C MET A 133 3.72 5.60 6.63
N SER A 134 3.90 6.47 7.65
CA SER A 134 3.80 6.07 9.05
C SER A 134 2.40 5.53 9.37
N GLY A 135 2.36 4.36 10.03
CA GLY A 135 1.10 3.71 10.39
C GLY A 135 0.23 3.24 9.23
N ILE A 136 0.75 3.23 8.01
CA ILE A 136 0.02 2.75 6.82
C ILE A 136 -0.41 1.29 6.98
N LYS A 137 -1.56 0.95 6.38
CA LYS A 137 -1.99 -0.44 6.19
C LYS A 137 -1.76 -0.80 4.73
N MET A 138 -0.87 -1.75 4.47
CA MET A 138 -0.51 -2.11 3.11
C MET A 138 -0.44 -3.64 2.93
N ILE A 139 -1.12 -4.13 1.92
CA ILE A 139 -0.90 -5.45 1.32
C ILE A 139 -0.86 -5.20 -0.18
N ALA A 140 0.34 -5.22 -0.74
CA ALA A 140 0.60 -4.82 -2.11
C ALA A 140 1.71 -5.67 -2.73
N ASP A 141 1.61 -5.88 -4.03
CA ASP A 141 2.62 -6.53 -4.84
C ASP A 141 3.47 -5.44 -5.54
N LEU A 142 4.62 -5.10 -4.94
CA LEU A 142 5.49 -3.97 -5.32
C LEU A 142 6.94 -4.42 -5.63
N PRO A 143 7.16 -5.51 -6.39
CA PRO A 143 8.52 -5.97 -6.65
C PRO A 143 9.30 -4.93 -7.47
N GLY A 144 10.50 -4.59 -7.01
CA GLY A 144 11.36 -3.61 -7.68
C GLY A 144 10.89 -2.15 -7.58
N ALA A 145 9.91 -1.83 -6.74
CA ALA A 145 9.47 -0.44 -6.54
C ALA A 145 10.55 0.41 -5.86
N ASP A 146 10.53 1.71 -6.14
CA ASP A 146 11.41 2.69 -5.47
C ASP A 146 10.71 3.31 -4.27
N LEU A 147 11.19 2.95 -3.08
CA LEU A 147 10.71 3.35 -1.76
C LEU A 147 11.86 3.94 -0.91
N ALA A 148 12.94 4.38 -1.58
CA ALA A 148 14.12 4.92 -0.88
C ALA A 148 13.74 6.09 0.04
N GLY A 149 14.24 6.05 1.29
CA GLY A 149 13.99 7.09 2.29
C GLY A 149 12.52 7.22 2.74
N ALA A 150 11.63 6.29 2.36
CA ALA A 150 10.23 6.32 2.82
C ALA A 150 10.12 6.02 4.32
N ASP A 151 9.17 6.67 4.99
CA ASP A 151 8.88 6.44 6.41
C ASP A 151 7.73 5.46 6.62
N PHE A 152 8.04 4.22 6.94
CA PHE A 152 7.12 3.14 7.29
C PHE A 152 7.02 2.91 8.81
N SER A 153 7.38 3.89 9.62
CA SER A 153 7.33 3.71 11.08
C SER A 153 5.92 3.27 11.53
N ASN A 154 5.88 2.22 12.37
CA ASN A 154 4.63 1.61 12.85
C ASN A 154 3.66 1.12 11.75
N ALA A 155 4.12 0.94 10.53
CA ALA A 155 3.32 0.44 9.41
C ALA A 155 2.85 -1.00 9.67
N ARG A 156 1.70 -1.36 9.10
CA ARG A 156 1.13 -2.71 9.12
C ARG A 156 1.18 -3.27 7.70
N ILE A 157 2.28 -3.95 7.40
CA ILE A 157 2.57 -4.51 6.07
C ILE A 157 2.45 -6.04 6.10
N GLY A 158 2.50 -6.60 7.28
CA GLY A 158 2.43 -8.03 7.51
C GLY A 158 1.04 -8.63 7.35
N VAL A 159 1.01 -9.95 7.19
CA VAL A 159 -0.23 -10.73 6.99
C VAL A 159 -1.07 -10.76 8.27
N ASN A 160 -2.35 -10.37 8.19
CA ASN A 160 -3.31 -10.56 9.27
C ASN A 160 -4.02 -11.91 9.14
N ILE A 161 -3.47 -12.96 9.77
CA ILE A 161 -3.98 -14.34 9.69
C ILE A 161 -5.41 -14.50 10.23
N LYS A 162 -5.88 -13.60 11.09
CA LYS A 162 -7.21 -13.72 11.72
C LYS A 162 -8.36 -13.44 10.75
N ASN A 163 -8.11 -12.69 9.68
CA ASN A 163 -9.12 -12.17 8.77
C ASN A 163 -8.94 -12.62 7.32
N GLN A 164 -7.97 -13.50 7.03
CA GLN A 164 -7.73 -13.95 5.66
C GLN A 164 -8.22 -15.38 5.47
N GLY A 165 -9.09 -15.58 4.47
CA GLY A 165 -9.43 -16.89 3.95
C GLY A 165 -8.22 -17.57 3.27
N MET A 166 -8.45 -18.68 2.58
CA MET A 166 -7.43 -19.61 2.05
C MET A 166 -6.38 -19.02 1.07
N GLY A 167 -6.47 -17.76 0.66
CA GLY A 167 -5.46 -17.07 -0.17
C GLY A 167 -4.73 -16.03 0.65
N GLN A 168 -3.56 -16.37 1.19
CA GLN A 168 -2.73 -15.42 1.94
C GLN A 168 -2.12 -14.40 0.96
N MET A 169 -2.76 -13.26 0.78
CA MET A 169 -2.12 -12.12 0.12
C MET A 169 -1.01 -11.61 1.04
N ARG A 170 0.21 -11.55 0.52
CA ARG A 170 1.40 -11.04 1.21
C ARG A 170 1.85 -9.79 0.50
N THR A 171 2.46 -8.88 1.24
CA THR A 171 3.21 -7.81 0.60
C THR A 171 4.48 -8.39 -0.02
N ASP A 172 4.67 -8.11 -1.30
CA ASP A 172 5.91 -8.42 -2.03
C ASP A 172 6.70 -7.13 -2.28
N LEU A 173 7.87 -7.05 -1.67
CA LEU A 173 8.86 -5.99 -1.83
C LEU A 173 10.18 -6.57 -2.37
N SER A 174 10.13 -7.72 -3.04
CA SER A 174 11.32 -8.34 -3.61
C SER A 174 11.98 -7.40 -4.62
N ASN A 175 13.31 -7.28 -4.58
CA ASN A 175 14.10 -6.36 -5.39
C ASN A 175 13.77 -4.86 -5.19
N ALA A 176 12.92 -4.48 -4.25
CA ALA A 176 12.58 -3.08 -4.00
C ALA A 176 13.79 -2.30 -3.46
N ASN A 177 13.86 -1.03 -3.82
CA ASN A 177 14.81 -0.09 -3.23
C ASN A 177 14.20 0.51 -1.96
N LEU A 178 14.67 0.08 -0.80
CA LEU A 178 14.27 0.50 0.54
C LEU A 178 15.46 1.12 1.29
N SER A 179 16.48 1.57 0.57
CA SER A 179 17.65 2.19 1.19
C SER A 179 17.24 3.44 1.98
N ASP A 180 17.85 3.63 3.15
CA ASP A 180 17.57 4.74 4.06
C ASP A 180 16.11 4.81 4.57
N ALA A 181 15.27 3.81 4.30
CA ALA A 181 13.87 3.78 4.75
C ALA A 181 13.76 3.58 6.28
N ASN A 182 12.70 4.10 6.87
CA ASN A 182 12.41 3.97 8.29
C ASN A 182 11.29 2.95 8.53
N PHE A 183 11.61 1.79 9.09
CA PHE A 183 10.67 0.74 9.50
C PHE A 183 10.56 0.60 11.02
N ALA A 184 10.93 1.62 11.79
CA ALA A 184 10.88 1.51 13.24
C ALA A 184 9.49 1.07 13.74
N GLY A 185 9.44 -0.05 14.48
CA GLY A 185 8.20 -0.61 15.00
C GLY A 185 7.22 -1.15 13.97
N ALA A 186 7.60 -1.24 12.69
CA ALA A 186 6.72 -1.77 11.64
C ALA A 186 6.49 -3.28 11.79
N ASP A 187 5.29 -3.74 11.42
CA ASP A 187 4.96 -5.15 11.29
C ASP A 187 5.06 -5.59 9.83
N LEU A 188 6.08 -6.39 9.53
CA LEU A 188 6.41 -6.92 8.20
C LEU A 188 6.16 -8.44 8.12
N ASN A 189 5.56 -9.04 9.14
CA ASN A 189 5.48 -10.48 9.24
C ASN A 189 5.07 -11.16 7.93
N ARG A 190 5.78 -12.23 7.54
CA ARG A 190 5.51 -13.06 6.35
C ARG A 190 5.62 -12.34 5.00
N SER A 191 6.12 -11.11 4.92
CA SER A 191 6.38 -10.40 3.67
C SER A 191 7.48 -11.06 2.85
N LEU A 192 7.50 -10.77 1.55
CA LEU A 192 8.58 -11.15 0.65
C LEU A 192 9.48 -9.93 0.42
N MET A 193 10.78 -10.08 0.68
CA MET A 193 11.78 -9.02 0.54
C MET A 193 13.11 -9.60 -0.01
N THR A 194 13.00 -10.65 -0.82
CA THR A 194 14.20 -11.26 -1.44
C THR A 194 14.90 -10.25 -2.34
N PHE A 195 16.22 -10.13 -2.20
CA PHE A 195 17.05 -9.18 -2.93
C PHE A 195 16.67 -7.71 -2.74
N ALA A 196 15.86 -7.37 -1.73
CA ALA A 196 15.55 -5.97 -1.42
C ALA A 196 16.79 -5.24 -0.92
N ASN A 197 16.94 -3.97 -1.29
CA ASN A 197 17.96 -3.08 -0.76
C ASN A 197 17.43 -2.35 0.48
N LEU A 198 17.83 -2.79 1.67
CA LEU A 198 17.52 -2.19 2.97
C LEU A 198 18.78 -1.52 3.58
N SER A 199 19.77 -1.20 2.75
CA SER A 199 21.01 -0.58 3.24
C SER A 199 20.72 0.72 4.01
N ARG A 200 21.34 0.88 5.18
CA ARG A 200 21.17 2.02 6.10
C ARG A 200 19.74 2.24 6.61
N ALA A 201 18.82 1.29 6.41
CA ALA A 201 17.45 1.40 6.90
C ALA A 201 17.40 1.38 8.44
N ASN A 202 16.45 2.10 9.02
CA ASN A 202 16.12 2.00 10.43
C ASN A 202 15.08 0.89 10.64
N LEU A 203 15.53 -0.26 11.18
CA LEU A 203 14.68 -1.44 11.42
C LEU A 203 14.42 -1.65 12.93
N ARG A 204 14.64 -0.62 13.77
CA ARG A 204 14.51 -0.73 15.22
C ARG A 204 13.14 -1.24 15.65
N GLY A 205 13.14 -2.37 16.38
CA GLY A 205 11.92 -2.97 16.91
C GLY A 205 10.94 -3.47 15.85
N ALA A 206 11.31 -3.54 14.58
CA ALA A 206 10.46 -4.06 13.51
C ALA A 206 10.24 -5.58 13.65
N ASN A 207 9.08 -6.04 13.25
CA ASN A 207 8.71 -7.46 13.25
C ASN A 207 8.98 -8.08 11.87
N PHE A 208 10.06 -8.88 11.78
CA PHE A 208 10.44 -9.68 10.61
C PHE A 208 10.06 -11.16 10.73
N PHE A 209 9.10 -11.50 11.57
CA PHE A 209 8.69 -12.88 11.76
C PHE A 209 8.32 -13.55 10.42
N ARG A 210 9.01 -14.63 10.06
CA ARG A 210 8.81 -15.39 8.80
C ARG A 210 8.99 -14.57 7.52
N VAL A 211 9.65 -13.45 7.53
CA VAL A 211 9.96 -12.68 6.31
C VAL A 211 10.99 -13.45 5.47
N LYS A 212 10.81 -13.44 4.14
CA LYS A 212 11.81 -13.99 3.21
C LYS A 212 12.75 -12.86 2.78
N LEU A 213 13.98 -12.89 3.30
CA LEU A 213 15.03 -11.88 3.06
C LEU A 213 16.18 -12.39 2.20
N GLY A 214 16.06 -13.57 1.60
CA GLY A 214 17.14 -14.19 0.85
C GLY A 214 17.84 -13.22 -0.10
N GLY A 215 19.17 -13.04 0.05
CA GLY A 215 19.98 -12.11 -0.76
C GLY A 215 19.74 -10.62 -0.53
N ALA A 216 18.93 -10.22 0.45
CA ALA A 216 18.69 -8.80 0.75
C ALA A 216 19.95 -8.11 1.29
N ASP A 217 20.08 -6.81 1.01
CA ASP A 217 21.16 -5.97 1.53
C ASP A 217 20.68 -5.17 2.75
N LEU A 218 21.13 -5.54 3.95
CA LEU A 218 20.93 -4.86 5.22
C LEU A 218 22.21 -4.16 5.71
N SER A 219 23.15 -3.87 4.80
CA SER A 219 24.40 -3.22 5.20
C SER A 219 24.17 -1.87 5.84
N GLY A 220 24.79 -1.65 7.01
CA GLY A 220 24.62 -0.42 7.78
C GLY A 220 23.26 -0.18 8.38
N ALA A 221 22.29 -1.12 8.25
CA ALA A 221 20.97 -0.98 8.86
C ALA A 221 21.01 -1.09 10.39
N ASP A 222 20.10 -0.39 11.09
CA ASP A 222 19.93 -0.51 12.55
C ASP A 222 18.87 -1.57 12.89
N LEU A 223 19.33 -2.72 13.40
CA LEU A 223 18.55 -3.90 13.74
C LEU A 223 18.15 -3.95 15.22
N THR A 224 18.42 -2.88 15.98
CA THR A 224 18.23 -2.89 17.45
C THR A 224 16.80 -3.29 17.83
N GLY A 225 16.64 -4.43 18.50
CA GLY A 225 15.37 -4.95 18.97
C GLY A 225 14.44 -5.52 17.89
N ALA A 226 14.86 -5.56 16.62
CA ALA A 226 14.10 -6.21 15.54
C ALA A 226 13.96 -7.71 15.80
N ASP A 227 12.84 -8.31 15.42
CA ASP A 227 12.53 -9.73 15.59
C ASP A 227 12.64 -10.47 14.26
N PHE A 228 13.68 -11.32 14.11
CA PHE A 228 13.94 -12.17 12.95
C PHE A 228 13.53 -13.63 13.16
N SER A 229 12.69 -13.91 14.16
CA SER A 229 12.25 -15.29 14.42
C SER A 229 11.67 -15.93 13.16
N GLU A 230 12.18 -17.11 12.80
CA GLU A 230 11.78 -17.88 11.62
C GLU A 230 11.90 -17.10 10.28
N ALA A 231 12.64 -15.98 10.24
CA ALA A 231 12.97 -15.30 8.99
C ALA A 231 14.03 -16.10 8.21
N ASP A 232 13.95 -16.05 6.88
CA ASP A 232 14.96 -16.66 6.00
C ASP A 232 16.02 -15.62 5.66
N LEU A 233 17.24 -15.84 6.17
CA LEU A 233 18.38 -14.93 6.04
C LEU A 233 19.45 -15.43 5.07
N GLN A 234 19.10 -16.33 4.15
CA GLN A 234 20.06 -16.90 3.22
C GLN A 234 20.77 -15.81 2.39
N GLY A 235 22.09 -15.67 2.55
CA GLY A 235 22.89 -14.72 1.77
C GLY A 235 22.61 -13.25 2.06
N VAL A 236 21.95 -12.92 3.16
CA VAL A 236 21.71 -11.54 3.58
C VAL A 236 23.04 -10.85 3.89
N ASN A 237 23.22 -9.63 3.38
CA ASN A 237 24.37 -8.79 3.69
C ASN A 237 24.12 -7.99 4.97
N LEU A 238 24.85 -8.29 6.04
CA LEU A 238 24.78 -7.61 7.36
C LEU A 238 26.03 -6.76 7.66
N ARG A 239 26.88 -6.48 6.68
CA ARG A 239 28.11 -5.72 6.90
C ARG A 239 27.83 -4.33 7.47
N GLY A 240 28.44 -4.03 8.60
CA GLY A 240 28.25 -2.75 9.26
C GLY A 240 26.85 -2.54 9.88
N ALA A 241 26.00 -3.58 9.89
CA ALA A 241 24.70 -3.50 10.55
C ALA A 241 24.88 -3.26 12.06
N LEU A 242 24.05 -2.37 12.61
CA LEU A 242 24.05 -1.99 14.02
C LEU A 242 23.02 -2.82 14.79
N GLY A 243 23.23 -2.98 16.10
CA GLY A 243 22.24 -3.59 17.00
C GLY A 243 22.03 -5.11 16.80
N LEU A 244 22.93 -5.82 16.10
CA LEU A 244 22.79 -7.25 15.85
C LEU A 244 22.70 -8.07 17.16
N ALA A 245 23.44 -7.68 18.18
CA ALA A 245 23.39 -8.32 19.51
C ALA A 245 22.07 -8.10 20.26
N GLN A 246 21.31 -7.06 19.91
CA GLN A 246 20.01 -6.72 20.47
C GLN A 246 18.85 -7.22 19.59
N ALA A 247 19.13 -7.72 18.38
CA ALA A 247 18.14 -8.35 17.54
C ALA A 247 17.63 -9.65 18.16
N LYS A 248 16.34 -9.93 17.97
CA LYS A 248 15.68 -11.10 18.56
C LYS A 248 15.52 -12.21 17.53
N GLY A 249 15.47 -13.46 18.00
CA GLY A 249 15.11 -14.61 17.18
C GLY A 249 16.13 -15.02 16.12
N LEU A 250 17.36 -14.48 16.14
CA LEU A 250 18.42 -14.89 15.23
C LEU A 250 18.83 -16.38 15.40
N ASP A 251 18.66 -16.90 16.60
CA ASP A 251 18.86 -18.32 16.93
C ASP A 251 17.79 -19.23 16.29
N ARG A 252 16.64 -18.68 15.90
CA ARG A 252 15.56 -19.37 15.23
C ARG A 252 15.39 -18.99 13.76
N ALA A 253 16.19 -18.04 13.28
CA ALA A 253 16.20 -17.64 11.88
C ALA A 253 16.81 -18.74 11.01
N GLU A 254 16.22 -18.96 9.84
CA GLU A 254 16.74 -19.89 8.84
C GLU A 254 17.99 -19.28 8.17
N ASN A 255 19.03 -20.10 7.96
CA ASN A 255 20.25 -19.74 7.21
C ASN A 255 21.04 -18.54 7.77
N PHE A 256 20.94 -18.23 9.06
CA PHE A 256 21.70 -17.12 9.65
C PHE A 256 23.21 -17.32 9.57
N ASP A 257 23.70 -18.57 9.56
CA ASP A 257 25.10 -18.95 9.35
C ASP A 257 25.61 -18.58 7.96
N LYS A 258 24.73 -18.38 6.98
CA LYS A 258 25.03 -18.04 5.58
C LYS A 258 24.98 -16.55 5.29
N THR A 259 24.84 -15.70 6.31
CA THR A 259 24.87 -14.24 6.16
C THR A 259 26.27 -13.70 5.91
N LEU A 260 26.38 -12.59 5.18
CA LEU A 260 27.63 -11.85 4.98
C LEU A 260 27.80 -10.85 6.13
N ARG A 261 28.93 -10.92 6.87
CA ARG A 261 29.21 -10.07 8.05
C ARG A 261 30.47 -9.27 7.87
#